data_91a08691c1020445a4b0c69a06073f30
#
_entry.id   91a08691c1020445a4b0c69a06073f30
#
_cell.length_a   1.000
_cell.length_b   1.000
_cell.length_c   1.000
_cell.angle_alpha   90.00
_cell.angle_beta   90.00
_cell.angle_gamma   90.00
#
_symmetry.space_group_name_H-M   'P 1'
#
loop_
_entity.id
_entity.type
_entity.pdbx_description
1 polymer ?
#
loop_
_entity_poly.entity_id
_entity_poly.type
_entity_poly.pdbx_seq_one_letter_code
_entity_poly.pdbx_strand_id
1 'polypeptide(L)'
;MIPGTELLDDNPLAIAAKNGDRDAFCELVRRYRPLAVNVVYRMCGDAMLAEDAAQTAFLRAWEHLGSYQPRGSFRPWILRIAVHAAIDSLRSQKPEADLQDASDQPAPDRVEESVERRERAQRVRRAVMELPEASRMVLVLKEYQDCSYREISEALDIPIGTVMSRLHYARTVLLQTLRPVAEEK
;
A
#
# COMPACT_ATOMS: atom_id res chain seq x y z
N MET A 1 15.23 -2.23 6.86
CA MET A 1 15.86 -2.44 5.53
C MET A 1 15.37 -3.79 5.07
N ILE A 2 14.37 -3.84 4.20
CA ILE A 2 13.90 -5.08 3.57
C ILE A 2 14.98 -5.43 2.56
N PRO A 3 15.55 -6.67 2.56
CA PRO A 3 16.54 -7.05 1.59
C PRO A 3 15.99 -6.84 0.20
N GLY A 4 16.76 -6.18 -0.65
CA GLY A 4 16.37 -5.81 -2.00
C GLY A 4 15.79 -7.02 -2.72
N THR A 5 14.54 -6.89 -3.10
CA THR A 5 13.97 -7.72 -4.16
C THR A 5 14.78 -7.35 -5.40
N GLU A 6 15.76 -8.17 -5.74
CA GLU A 6 16.30 -8.16 -7.11
C GLU A 6 15.08 -8.06 -8.01
N LEU A 7 15.10 -7.07 -8.90
CA LEU A 7 14.06 -6.87 -9.90
C LEU A 7 14.09 -8.09 -10.84
N LEU A 8 13.54 -9.20 -10.36
CA LEU A 8 13.20 -10.31 -11.24
C LEU A 8 12.28 -9.71 -12.29
N ASP A 9 12.69 -9.82 -13.54
CA ASP A 9 11.83 -9.39 -14.65
C ASP A 9 10.59 -10.27 -14.64
N ASP A 10 9.49 -9.77 -14.05
CA ASP A 10 8.22 -10.48 -14.00
C ASP A 10 7.43 -10.40 -15.32
N ASN A 11 7.95 -9.67 -16.32
CA ASN A 11 7.32 -9.55 -17.62
C ASN A 11 7.14 -10.91 -18.33
N PRO A 12 8.10 -11.85 -18.29
CA PRO A 12 7.89 -13.17 -18.86
C PRO A 12 6.71 -13.91 -18.23
N LEU A 13 6.58 -13.84 -16.88
CA LEU A 13 5.44 -14.44 -16.17
C LEU A 13 4.12 -13.75 -16.53
N ALA A 14 4.12 -12.42 -16.58
CA ALA A 14 2.93 -11.65 -16.93
C ALA A 14 2.49 -11.90 -18.39
N ILE A 15 3.42 -12.07 -19.31
CA ILE A 15 3.14 -12.43 -20.71
C ILE A 15 2.59 -13.86 -20.80
N ALA A 16 3.20 -14.82 -20.11
CA ALA A 16 2.72 -16.19 -20.06
C ALA A 16 1.29 -16.26 -19.51
N ALA A 17 1.05 -15.59 -18.39
CA ALA A 17 -0.27 -15.48 -17.77
C ALA A 17 -1.30 -14.84 -18.71
N LYS A 18 -0.93 -13.76 -19.42
CA LYS A 18 -1.77 -13.12 -20.45
C LYS A 18 -2.15 -14.07 -21.58
N ASN A 19 -1.28 -15.01 -21.91
CA ASN A 19 -1.53 -16.04 -22.92
C ASN A 19 -2.29 -17.26 -22.36
N GLY A 20 -2.78 -17.19 -21.13
CA GLY A 20 -3.63 -18.21 -20.52
C GLY A 20 -2.90 -19.16 -19.57
N ASP A 21 -1.62 -18.98 -19.32
CA ASP A 21 -0.86 -19.76 -18.33
C ASP A 21 -1.28 -19.37 -16.91
N ARG A 22 -2.10 -20.24 -16.28
CA ARG A 22 -2.58 -20.04 -14.91
C ARG A 22 -1.48 -20.19 -13.87
N ASP A 23 -0.50 -21.05 -14.08
CA ASP A 23 0.58 -21.29 -13.15
C ASP A 23 1.50 -20.06 -13.08
N ALA A 24 1.76 -19.41 -14.21
CA ALA A 24 2.48 -18.14 -14.27
C ALA A 24 1.73 -17.03 -13.49
N PHE A 25 0.40 -16.98 -13.57
CA PHE A 25 -0.38 -16.02 -12.78
C PHE A 25 -0.36 -16.36 -11.29
N CYS A 26 -0.49 -17.63 -10.92
CA CYS A 26 -0.38 -18.05 -9.52
C CYS A 26 0.98 -17.67 -8.91
N GLU A 27 2.05 -17.76 -9.67
CA GLU A 27 3.37 -17.31 -9.24
C GLU A 27 3.42 -15.79 -9.03
N LEU A 28 2.81 -14.99 -9.91
CA LEU A 28 2.67 -13.54 -9.70
C LEU A 28 1.86 -13.22 -8.44
N VAL A 29 0.75 -13.92 -8.21
CA VAL A 29 -0.04 -13.79 -6.98
C VAL A 29 0.82 -14.07 -5.75
N ARG A 30 1.55 -15.19 -5.77
CA ARG A 30 2.44 -15.57 -4.65
C ARG A 30 3.47 -14.50 -4.32
N ARG A 31 4.06 -13.87 -5.36
CA ARG A 31 5.08 -12.82 -5.20
C ARG A 31 4.50 -11.50 -4.68
N TYR A 32 3.36 -11.09 -5.23
CA TYR A 32 2.82 -9.75 -5.03
C TYR A 32 1.71 -9.65 -3.99
N ARG A 33 1.10 -10.77 -3.55
CA ARG A 33 0.06 -10.75 -2.51
C ARG A 33 0.54 -10.14 -1.20
N PRO A 34 1.72 -10.50 -0.65
CA PRO A 34 2.19 -9.87 0.59
C PRO A 34 2.39 -8.36 0.44
N LEU A 35 2.86 -7.92 -0.73
CA LEU A 35 3.02 -6.51 -1.06
C LEU A 35 1.67 -5.79 -1.11
N ALA A 36 0.69 -6.33 -1.83
CA ALA A 36 -0.63 -5.75 -1.96
C ALA A 36 -1.34 -5.63 -0.60
N VAL A 37 -1.36 -6.73 0.18
CA VAL A 37 -1.93 -6.73 1.54
C VAL A 37 -1.26 -5.67 2.43
N ASN A 38 0.06 -5.58 2.42
CA ASN A 38 0.79 -4.62 3.24
C ASN A 38 0.45 -3.17 2.86
N VAL A 39 0.37 -2.85 1.57
CA VAL A 39 0.00 -1.51 1.09
C VAL A 39 -1.41 -1.16 1.54
N VAL A 40 -2.37 -2.04 1.27
CA VAL A 40 -3.77 -1.80 1.65
C VAL A 40 -3.92 -1.67 3.16
N TYR A 41 -3.28 -2.54 3.93
CA TYR A 41 -3.29 -2.47 5.39
C TYR A 41 -2.76 -1.13 5.93
N ARG A 42 -1.69 -0.61 5.35
CA ARG A 42 -1.16 0.71 5.72
C ARG A 42 -2.08 1.86 5.31
N MET A 43 -2.97 1.64 4.36
CA MET A 43 -3.95 2.62 3.92
C MET A 43 -5.22 2.62 4.78
N CYS A 44 -5.72 1.45 5.17
CA CYS A 44 -7.00 1.29 5.88
C CYS A 44 -6.86 0.98 7.37
N GLY A 45 -5.76 0.39 7.81
CA GLY A 45 -5.54 -0.01 9.20
C GLY A 45 -6.23 -1.34 9.60
N ASP A 46 -7.03 -1.92 8.72
CA ASP A 46 -7.80 -3.14 8.96
C ASP A 46 -7.21 -4.31 8.17
N ALA A 47 -6.87 -5.40 8.88
CA ALA A 47 -6.24 -6.57 8.29
C ALA A 47 -7.21 -7.39 7.43
N MET A 48 -8.48 -7.51 7.84
CA MET A 48 -9.48 -8.24 7.07
C MET A 48 -9.79 -7.49 5.77
N LEU A 49 -10.02 -6.19 5.86
CA LEU A 49 -10.22 -5.35 4.68
C LEU A 49 -9.03 -5.40 3.73
N ALA A 50 -7.79 -5.45 4.27
CA ALA A 50 -6.59 -5.52 3.45
C ALA A 50 -6.49 -6.84 2.69
N GLU A 51 -6.83 -7.95 3.32
CA GLU A 51 -6.86 -9.27 2.67
C GLU A 51 -7.94 -9.33 1.59
N ASP A 52 -9.16 -8.87 1.89
CA ASP A 52 -10.29 -8.87 0.95
C ASP A 52 -10.02 -7.97 -0.26
N ALA A 53 -9.49 -6.76 -0.03
CA ALA A 53 -9.14 -5.85 -1.11
C ALA A 53 -7.97 -6.38 -1.96
N ALA A 54 -6.98 -7.03 -1.35
CA ALA A 54 -5.90 -7.67 -2.09
C ALA A 54 -6.42 -8.85 -2.94
N GLN A 55 -7.32 -9.67 -2.41
CA GLN A 55 -7.96 -10.74 -3.17
C GLN A 55 -8.76 -10.18 -4.36
N THR A 56 -9.58 -9.17 -4.12
CA THR A 56 -10.33 -8.46 -5.15
C THR A 56 -9.40 -7.89 -6.23
N ALA A 57 -8.25 -7.34 -5.81
CA ALA A 57 -7.27 -6.80 -6.75
C ALA A 57 -6.71 -7.88 -7.68
N PHE A 58 -6.41 -9.06 -7.17
CA PHE A 58 -5.91 -10.14 -8.04
C PHE A 58 -6.98 -10.73 -8.93
N LEU A 59 -8.25 -10.79 -8.52
CA LEU A 59 -9.36 -11.14 -9.39
C LEU A 59 -9.49 -10.15 -10.55
N ARG A 60 -9.52 -8.86 -10.26
CA ARG A 60 -9.53 -7.78 -11.27
C ARG A 60 -8.27 -7.82 -12.15
N ALA A 61 -7.11 -8.11 -11.57
CA ALA A 61 -5.87 -8.25 -12.33
C ALA A 61 -5.97 -9.41 -13.35
N TRP A 62 -6.53 -10.54 -12.97
CA TRP A 62 -6.76 -11.65 -13.88
C TRP A 62 -7.71 -11.28 -15.04
N GLU A 63 -8.84 -10.66 -14.72
CA GLU A 63 -9.83 -10.20 -15.69
C GLU A 63 -9.27 -9.18 -16.69
N HIS A 64 -8.41 -8.28 -16.20
CA HIS A 64 -7.82 -7.21 -17.00
C HIS A 64 -6.41 -7.49 -17.53
N LEU A 65 -5.92 -8.72 -17.35
CA LEU A 65 -4.55 -9.11 -17.75
C LEU A 65 -4.31 -8.94 -19.26
N GLY A 66 -5.36 -9.08 -20.05
CA GLY A 66 -5.34 -8.80 -21.49
C GLY A 66 -4.91 -7.37 -21.84
N SER A 67 -5.19 -6.39 -20.96
CA SER A 67 -4.81 -5.00 -21.13
C SER A 67 -3.38 -4.66 -20.64
N TYR A 68 -2.74 -5.58 -19.93
CA TYR A 68 -1.38 -5.39 -19.45
C TYR A 68 -0.41 -5.20 -20.62
N GLN A 69 0.38 -4.15 -20.54
CA GLN A 69 1.44 -3.84 -21.51
C GLN A 69 2.80 -3.99 -20.82
N PRO A 70 3.69 -4.86 -21.31
CA PRO A 70 4.99 -5.12 -20.70
C PRO A 70 6.01 -4.00 -21.02
N ARG A 71 5.61 -2.73 -20.85
CA ARG A 71 6.46 -1.53 -21.03
C ARG A 71 7.15 -1.10 -19.73
N GLY A 72 6.95 -1.84 -18.65
CA GLY A 72 7.49 -1.58 -17.31
C GLY A 72 7.42 -2.84 -16.46
N SER A 73 7.66 -2.73 -15.15
CA SER A 73 7.51 -3.86 -14.25
C SER A 73 6.04 -4.14 -13.95
N PHE A 74 5.71 -5.39 -13.62
CA PHE A 74 4.37 -5.80 -13.21
C PHE A 74 3.92 -5.11 -11.89
N ARG A 75 4.88 -4.75 -11.06
CA ARG A 75 4.66 -4.17 -9.72
C ARG A 75 3.79 -2.90 -9.72
N PRO A 76 4.08 -1.83 -10.49
CA PRO A 76 3.23 -0.64 -10.50
C PRO A 76 1.81 -0.93 -10.99
N TRP A 77 1.67 -1.84 -11.94
CA TRP A 77 0.37 -2.20 -12.49
C TRP A 77 -0.52 -2.90 -11.45
N ILE A 78 0.00 -3.90 -10.73
CA ILE A 78 -0.76 -4.59 -9.68
C ILE A 78 -1.03 -3.67 -8.47
N LEU A 79 -0.08 -2.81 -8.11
CA LEU A 79 -0.27 -1.82 -7.04
C LEU A 79 -1.41 -0.84 -7.37
N ARG A 80 -1.49 -0.38 -8.62
CA ARG A 80 -2.62 0.45 -9.06
C ARG A 80 -3.95 -0.25 -8.83
N ILE A 81 -4.07 -1.51 -9.22
CA ILE A 81 -5.30 -2.28 -9.04
C ILE A 81 -5.61 -2.48 -7.55
N ALA A 82 -4.61 -2.80 -6.73
CA ALA A 82 -4.78 -3.00 -5.29
C ALA A 82 -5.23 -1.72 -4.57
N VAL A 83 -4.64 -0.58 -4.93
CA VAL A 83 -5.04 0.74 -4.38
C VAL A 83 -6.47 1.09 -4.74
N HIS A 84 -6.90 0.87 -6.00
CA HIS A 84 -8.28 1.11 -6.40
C HIS A 84 -9.25 0.17 -5.68
N ALA A 85 -8.92 -1.11 -5.54
CA ALA A 85 -9.72 -2.05 -4.77
C ALA A 85 -9.87 -1.60 -3.31
N ALA A 86 -8.79 -1.10 -2.70
CA ALA A 86 -8.83 -0.55 -1.34
C ALA A 86 -9.73 0.68 -1.23
N ILE A 87 -9.62 1.63 -2.18
CA ILE A 87 -10.46 2.83 -2.23
C ILE A 87 -11.95 2.45 -2.36
N ASP A 88 -12.27 1.51 -3.25
CA ASP A 88 -13.63 1.03 -3.44
C ASP A 88 -14.18 0.40 -2.15
N SER A 89 -13.37 -0.43 -1.48
CA SER A 89 -13.74 -1.06 -0.20
C SER A 89 -13.95 -0.04 0.91
N LEU A 90 -13.08 0.96 1.03
CA LEU A 90 -13.23 2.05 2.01
C LEU A 90 -14.49 2.90 1.75
N ARG A 91 -14.82 3.14 0.49
CA ARG A 91 -16.03 3.88 0.11
C ARG A 91 -17.30 3.10 0.39
N SER A 92 -17.29 1.78 0.17
CA SER A 92 -18.45 0.92 0.43
C SER A 92 -18.72 0.72 1.91
N GLN A 93 -17.73 0.87 2.76
CA GLN A 93 -17.86 0.78 4.22
C GLN A 93 -18.26 2.10 4.90
N LYS A 94 -18.42 3.20 4.14
CA LYS A 94 -18.96 4.47 4.63
C LYS A 94 -20.49 4.58 4.43
N PRO A 95 -21.33 3.93 5.27
CA PRO A 95 -22.53 4.50 5.78
C PRO A 95 -22.23 4.99 7.19
N GLU A 96 -22.44 6.28 7.42
CA GLU A 96 -22.58 6.93 8.72
C GLU A 96 -21.93 6.24 9.94
N ALA A 97 -20.88 6.90 10.41
CA ALA A 97 -20.42 6.96 11.80
C ALA A 97 -20.08 5.64 12.53
N ASP A 98 -19.30 5.83 13.36
CA ASP A 98 -18.73 5.19 14.53
C ASP A 98 -17.34 4.61 14.27
N LEU A 99 -16.44 5.37 14.82
CA LEU A 99 -15.08 4.98 15.15
C LEU A 99 -15.11 3.71 16.02
N GLN A 100 -15.24 2.56 15.38
CA GLN A 100 -14.92 1.31 16.05
C GLN A 100 -13.41 1.18 16.04
N ASP A 101 -12.87 1.05 17.24
CA ASP A 101 -11.48 0.78 17.52
C ASP A 101 -10.90 -0.22 16.53
N ALA A 102 -9.96 0.26 15.72
CA ALA A 102 -9.16 -0.59 14.87
C ALA A 102 -8.46 -1.62 15.75
N SER A 103 -8.90 -2.85 15.67
CA SER A 103 -8.31 -3.99 16.36
C SER A 103 -6.80 -4.00 16.10
N ASP A 104 -6.06 -3.87 17.17
CA ASP A 104 -4.61 -3.80 17.21
C ASP A 104 -4.02 -5.21 16.94
N GLN A 105 -4.18 -5.71 15.71
CA GLN A 105 -3.49 -6.91 15.29
C GLN A 105 -2.13 -6.52 14.74
N PRO A 106 -1.04 -6.94 15.38
CA PRO A 106 0.30 -6.71 14.86
C PRO A 106 0.46 -7.42 13.52
N ALA A 107 0.94 -6.69 12.53
CA ALA A 107 1.44 -7.32 11.30
C ALA A 107 2.43 -8.42 11.68
N PRO A 108 2.43 -9.57 10.98
CA PRO A 108 3.34 -10.67 11.29
C PRO A 108 4.76 -10.26 10.91
N ASP A 109 5.47 -9.64 11.83
CA ASP A 109 6.90 -9.35 11.71
C ASP A 109 7.67 -9.85 12.93
N ARG A 110 8.50 -10.74 12.62
CA ARG A 110 9.67 -11.37 13.16
C ARG A 110 10.34 -10.74 14.38
N VAL A 111 10.67 -11.66 15.34
CA VAL A 111 11.93 -11.75 16.10
C VAL A 111 12.34 -10.53 16.90
N GLU A 112 12.32 -10.67 18.24
CA GLU A 112 13.06 -9.90 19.26
C GLU A 112 13.34 -8.42 18.94
N GLU A 113 12.32 -7.67 18.59
CA GLU A 113 12.41 -6.22 18.60
C GLU A 113 12.25 -5.72 20.03
N SER A 114 13.14 -4.80 20.45
CA SER A 114 13.05 -4.17 21.76
C SER A 114 11.67 -3.46 21.89
N VAL A 115 11.11 -3.46 23.09
CA VAL A 115 9.82 -2.81 23.42
C VAL A 115 9.77 -1.38 22.86
N GLU A 116 10.87 -0.65 22.99
CA GLU A 116 11.01 0.71 22.48
C GLU A 116 10.82 0.84 20.95
N ARG A 117 11.30 -0.14 20.18
CA ARG A 117 11.12 -0.16 18.72
C ARG A 117 9.66 -0.40 18.34
N ARG A 118 8.98 -1.28 19.06
CA ARG A 118 7.54 -1.56 18.86
C ARG A 118 6.70 -0.34 19.18
N GLU A 119 6.96 0.33 20.29
CA GLU A 119 6.26 1.56 20.68
C GLU A 119 6.50 2.70 19.67
N ARG A 120 7.72 2.83 19.16
CA ARG A 120 8.02 3.81 18.10
C ARG A 120 7.29 3.48 16.81
N ALA A 121 7.28 2.22 16.39
CA ALA A 121 6.56 1.78 15.20
C ALA A 121 5.04 2.01 15.34
N GLN A 122 4.46 1.74 16.50
CA GLN A 122 3.05 2.01 16.79
C GLN A 122 2.74 3.50 16.75
N ARG A 123 3.60 4.37 17.32
CA ARG A 123 3.42 5.83 17.25
C ARG A 123 3.42 6.32 15.80
N VAL A 124 4.37 5.87 15.00
CA VAL A 124 4.43 6.22 13.57
C VAL A 124 3.17 5.74 12.85
N ARG A 125 2.73 4.50 13.12
CA ARG A 125 1.52 3.95 12.51
C ARG A 125 0.28 4.77 12.86
N ARG A 126 0.06 5.12 14.12
CA ARG A 126 -1.06 5.98 14.55
C ARG A 126 -1.01 7.32 13.83
N ALA A 127 0.14 7.99 13.82
CA ALA A 127 0.30 9.27 13.13
C ALA A 127 0.01 9.17 11.62
N VAL A 128 0.39 8.07 10.97
CA VAL A 128 0.05 7.84 9.55
C VAL A 128 -1.45 7.63 9.37
N MET A 129 -2.13 6.92 10.29
CA MET A 129 -3.57 6.69 10.22
C MET A 129 -4.40 7.95 10.47
N GLU A 130 -3.88 8.93 11.22
CA GLU A 130 -4.50 10.23 11.45
C GLU A 130 -4.42 11.17 10.24
N LEU A 131 -3.57 10.87 9.26
CA LEU A 131 -3.50 11.64 8.02
C LEU A 131 -4.81 11.54 7.22
N PRO A 132 -5.24 12.62 6.53
CA PRO A 132 -6.30 12.52 5.54
C PRO A 132 -6.01 11.41 4.53
N GLU A 133 -7.01 10.58 4.23
CA GLU A 133 -6.89 9.39 3.37
C GLU A 133 -6.09 9.64 2.09
N ALA A 134 -6.42 10.74 1.38
CA ALA A 134 -5.76 11.10 0.13
C ALA A 134 -4.25 11.40 0.28
N SER A 135 -3.82 11.93 1.42
CA SER A 135 -2.40 12.22 1.71
C SER A 135 -1.68 10.98 2.21
N ARG A 136 -2.37 10.15 3.00
CA ARG A 136 -1.88 8.86 3.49
C ARG A 136 -1.57 7.90 2.34
N MET A 137 -2.47 7.80 1.33
CA MET A 137 -2.24 6.97 0.14
C MET A 137 -0.96 7.35 -0.60
N VAL A 138 -0.76 8.65 -0.85
CA VAL A 138 0.45 9.15 -1.51
C VAL A 138 1.70 8.84 -0.68
N LEU A 139 1.63 9.04 0.65
CA LEU A 139 2.73 8.74 1.56
C LEU A 139 3.09 7.26 1.56
N VAL A 140 2.09 6.37 1.66
CA VAL A 140 2.30 4.92 1.67
C VAL A 140 2.96 4.45 0.38
N LEU A 141 2.48 4.90 -0.78
CA LEU A 141 3.09 4.54 -2.05
C LEU A 141 4.52 5.07 -2.18
N LYS A 142 4.80 6.27 -1.66
CA LYS A 142 6.13 6.87 -1.73
C LYS A 142 7.11 6.22 -0.77
N GLU A 143 6.79 6.17 0.54
CA GLU A 143 7.75 5.84 1.59
C GLU A 143 7.88 4.32 1.85
N TYR A 144 6.85 3.55 1.53
CA TYR A 144 6.87 2.10 1.76
C TYR A 144 7.02 1.28 0.48
N GLN A 145 6.75 1.89 -0.68
CA GLN A 145 6.82 1.20 -1.95
C GLN A 145 7.84 1.80 -2.93
N ASP A 146 8.52 2.87 -2.53
CA ASP A 146 9.50 3.60 -3.36
C ASP A 146 8.98 3.99 -4.75
N CYS A 147 7.65 4.15 -4.89
CA CYS A 147 7.07 4.56 -6.15
C CYS A 147 7.57 5.96 -6.55
N SER A 148 7.84 6.15 -7.82
CA SER A 148 8.09 7.48 -8.39
C SER A 148 6.82 8.33 -8.36
N TYR A 149 6.94 9.64 -8.43
CA TYR A 149 5.79 10.55 -8.48
C TYR A 149 4.89 10.26 -9.69
N ARG A 150 5.46 9.81 -10.79
CA ARG A 150 4.71 9.42 -11.98
C ARG A 150 3.89 8.15 -11.73
N GLU A 151 4.48 7.12 -11.15
CA GLU A 151 3.77 5.89 -10.80
C GLU A 151 2.64 6.15 -9.79
N ILE A 152 2.85 7.04 -8.81
CA ILE A 152 1.82 7.44 -7.86
C ILE A 152 0.70 8.22 -8.57
N SER A 153 1.04 9.13 -9.47
CA SER A 153 0.09 9.89 -10.29
C SER A 153 -0.78 8.97 -11.13
N GLU A 154 -0.18 7.98 -11.78
CA GLU A 154 -0.87 6.96 -12.57
C GLU A 154 -1.70 6.00 -11.69
N ALA A 155 -1.18 5.60 -10.53
CA ALA A 155 -1.87 4.69 -9.62
C ALA A 155 -3.10 5.31 -8.94
N LEU A 156 -3.08 6.60 -8.64
CA LEU A 156 -4.16 7.32 -7.96
C LEU A 156 -5.04 8.13 -8.90
N ASP A 157 -4.71 8.17 -10.19
CA ASP A 157 -5.37 9.00 -11.21
C ASP A 157 -5.46 10.48 -10.80
N ILE A 158 -4.32 11.06 -10.38
CA ILE A 158 -4.19 12.46 -9.95
C ILE A 158 -2.99 13.14 -10.60
N PRO A 159 -3.01 14.47 -10.81
CA PRO A 159 -1.85 15.19 -11.36
C PRO A 159 -0.61 15.06 -10.47
N ILE A 160 0.59 15.04 -11.08
CA ILE A 160 1.87 14.96 -10.34
C ILE A 160 2.00 16.11 -9.32
N GLY A 161 1.53 17.33 -9.65
CA GLY A 161 1.53 18.45 -8.72
C GLY A 161 0.70 18.16 -7.46
N THR A 162 -0.41 17.40 -7.61
CA THR A 162 -1.24 16.95 -6.48
C THR A 162 -0.52 15.89 -5.65
N VAL A 163 0.26 14.99 -6.28
CA VAL A 163 1.13 14.04 -5.56
C VAL A 163 2.12 14.79 -4.69
N MET A 164 2.81 15.78 -5.27
CA MET A 164 3.83 16.57 -4.56
C MET A 164 3.23 17.33 -3.37
N SER A 165 2.09 18.01 -3.56
CA SER A 165 1.45 18.80 -2.50
C SER A 165 0.94 17.91 -1.37
N ARG A 166 0.30 16.78 -1.67
CA ARG A 166 -0.18 15.82 -0.67
C ARG A 166 0.97 15.17 0.11
N LEU A 167 2.05 14.84 -0.57
CA LEU A 167 3.24 14.27 0.08
C LEU A 167 3.91 15.30 1.01
N HIS A 168 4.04 16.55 0.56
CA HIS A 168 4.55 17.62 1.39
C HIS A 168 3.71 17.83 2.64
N TYR A 169 2.39 17.90 2.48
CA TYR A 169 1.45 18.01 3.61
C TYR A 169 1.61 16.85 4.59
N ALA A 170 1.58 15.60 4.09
CA ALA A 170 1.73 14.41 4.94
C ALA A 170 3.02 14.43 5.75
N ARG A 171 4.16 14.75 5.11
CA ARG A 171 5.46 14.85 5.79
C ARG A 171 5.47 15.97 6.85
N THR A 172 4.88 17.12 6.56
CA THR A 172 4.80 18.24 7.50
C THR A 172 4.01 17.86 8.75
N VAL A 173 2.82 17.24 8.56
CA VAL A 173 1.99 16.78 9.68
C VAL A 173 2.74 15.73 10.51
N LEU A 174 3.35 14.72 9.87
CA LEU A 174 4.10 13.68 10.59
C LEU A 174 5.29 14.25 11.37
N LEU A 175 6.02 15.21 10.81
CA LEU A 175 7.11 15.89 11.52
C LEU A 175 6.62 16.64 12.76
N GLN A 176 5.44 17.21 12.72
CA GLN A 176 4.82 17.89 13.86
C GLN A 176 4.35 16.90 14.93
N THR A 177 3.65 15.84 14.50
CA THR A 177 3.08 14.82 15.41
C THR A 177 4.15 13.96 16.07
N LEU A 178 5.23 13.65 15.35
CA LEU A 178 6.30 12.77 15.83
C LEU A 178 7.46 13.49 16.51
N ARG A 179 7.45 14.82 16.54
CA ARG A 179 8.45 15.55 17.33
C ARG A 179 8.36 15.09 18.79
N PRO A 180 9.48 14.74 19.43
CA PRO A 180 9.48 14.53 20.86
C PRO A 180 8.98 15.82 21.52
N VAL A 181 8.00 15.70 22.41
CA VAL A 181 7.63 16.80 23.31
C VAL A 181 8.93 17.13 24.06
N ALA A 182 9.52 18.29 23.76
CA ALA A 182 10.65 18.76 24.55
C ALA A 182 10.14 18.82 25.99
N GLU A 183 10.75 18.05 26.88
CA GLU A 183 10.49 18.18 28.31
C GLU A 183 10.75 19.64 28.68
N GLU A 184 9.67 20.36 28.92
CA GLU A 184 9.74 21.66 29.58
C GLU A 184 10.37 21.41 30.94
N LYS A 185 11.63 21.85 31.08
CA LYS A 185 12.32 21.97 32.36
C LYS A 185 11.86 23.23 33.09
#